data_6f52662e712769b4e027e334a503f7c6
#
_entry.id   6f52662e712769b4e027e334a503f7c6
#
_cell.length_a   1.000
_cell.length_b   1.000
_cell.length_c   1.000
_cell.angle_alpha   90.00
_cell.angle_beta   90.00
_cell.angle_gamma   90.00
#
_symmetry.space_group_name_H-M   'P 1'
#
loop_
_entity.id
_entity.type
_entity.pdbx_description
1 polymer ?
#
loop_
_entity_poly.entity_id
_entity_poly.type
_entity_poly.pdbx_seq_one_letter_code
_entity_poly.pdbx_strand_id
1 'polypeptide(L)'
;MANIFSGMGTSHIPAVGAAIDHGKQGEDYWQDYFKGLEPARAWHAQNRPDVVIIVYNDHASAFSLEQISTFTIGVSDKFLPADEGYGPRKVPVVQGHPALAWHLVESLVLDEFDMAISNNMPVDHGLTVPL
;
A
#
# COMPACT_ATOMS: atom_id res chain seq x y z
N MET A 1 20.98 -11.04 -6.47
CA MET A 1 20.74 -10.68 -5.06
C MET A 1 19.83 -9.47 -5.06
N ALA A 2 18.71 -9.48 -4.32
CA ALA A 2 17.86 -8.31 -4.19
C ALA A 2 18.51 -7.26 -3.28
N ASN A 3 18.35 -5.98 -3.57
CA ASN A 3 18.87 -4.89 -2.77
C ASN A 3 17.72 -3.93 -2.42
N ILE A 4 17.62 -3.54 -1.15
CA ILE A 4 16.77 -2.44 -0.73
C ILE A 4 17.59 -1.17 -0.84
N PHE A 5 17.16 -0.22 -1.69
CA PHE A 5 17.95 0.99 -1.97
C PHE A 5 17.19 2.29 -1.71
N SER A 6 15.94 2.21 -1.25
CA SER A 6 15.18 3.38 -0.79
C SER A 6 14.09 2.99 0.20
N GLY A 7 13.70 3.94 1.05
CA GLY A 7 12.51 3.90 1.87
C GLY A 7 11.83 5.27 1.82
N MET A 8 10.50 5.28 1.71
CA MET A 8 9.69 6.48 1.67
C MET A 8 8.54 6.36 2.65
N GLY A 9 8.21 7.45 3.34
CA GLY A 9 7.02 7.54 4.18
C GLY A 9 6.09 8.62 3.65
N THR A 10 4.80 8.34 3.65
CA THR A 10 3.78 9.30 3.22
C THR A 10 2.49 9.16 4.02
N SER A 11 1.67 10.21 4.01
CA SER A 11 0.33 10.16 4.56
C SER A 11 -0.60 9.37 3.63
N HIS A 12 -1.53 8.64 4.23
CA HIS A 12 -2.57 7.89 3.51
C HIS A 12 -3.99 8.31 3.92
N ILE A 13 -4.18 9.51 4.49
CA ILE A 13 -5.52 9.94 4.93
C ILE A 13 -6.52 9.94 3.77
N PRO A 14 -7.80 9.57 4.01
CA PRO A 14 -8.82 9.49 2.95
C PRO A 14 -9.01 10.80 2.18
N ALA A 15 -8.81 11.95 2.85
CA ALA A 15 -8.94 13.27 2.22
C ALA A 15 -7.91 13.49 1.09
N VAL A 16 -6.70 12.95 1.21
CA VAL A 16 -5.70 12.99 0.11
C VAL A 16 -6.18 12.16 -1.06
N GLY A 17 -6.71 10.95 -0.81
CA GLY A 17 -7.32 10.12 -1.84
C GLY A 17 -8.46 10.84 -2.57
N ALA A 18 -9.36 11.46 -1.82
CA ALA A 18 -10.45 12.25 -2.39
C ALA A 18 -9.95 13.45 -3.23
N ALA A 19 -8.89 14.13 -2.78
CA ALA A 19 -8.28 15.22 -3.54
C ALA A 19 -7.70 14.72 -4.88
N ILE A 20 -7.10 13.53 -4.91
CA ILE A 20 -6.61 12.89 -6.14
C ILE A 20 -7.79 12.54 -7.05
N ASP A 21 -8.79 11.83 -6.51
CA ASP A 21 -9.93 11.31 -7.28
C ASP A 21 -10.81 12.42 -7.89
N HIS A 22 -10.82 13.60 -7.27
CA HIS A 22 -11.57 14.78 -7.73
C HIS A 22 -10.70 15.84 -8.44
N GLY A 23 -9.43 15.56 -8.71
CA GLY A 23 -8.53 16.47 -9.44
C GLY A 23 -8.19 17.77 -8.70
N LYS A 24 -8.15 17.74 -7.36
CA LYS A 24 -7.99 18.92 -6.49
C LYS A 24 -6.54 19.23 -6.11
N GLN A 25 -5.56 18.57 -6.72
CA GLN A 25 -4.15 18.69 -6.37
C GLN A 25 -3.59 20.11 -6.52
N GLY A 26 -4.18 20.92 -7.41
CA GLY A 26 -3.79 22.31 -7.66
C GLY A 26 -4.54 23.37 -6.83
N GLU A 27 -5.49 22.98 -5.99
CA GLU A 27 -6.19 23.91 -5.08
C GLU A 27 -5.22 24.42 -4.01
N ASP A 28 -5.37 25.68 -3.57
CA ASP A 28 -4.49 26.35 -2.58
C ASP A 28 -4.26 25.51 -1.32
N TYR A 29 -5.29 24.80 -0.85
CA TYR A 29 -5.23 23.93 0.33
C TYR A 29 -4.32 22.71 0.11
N TRP A 30 -4.28 22.18 -1.11
CA TRP A 30 -3.61 20.90 -1.42
C TRP A 30 -2.25 21.06 -2.09
N GLN A 31 -2.01 22.17 -2.76
CA GLN A 31 -0.84 22.33 -3.63
C GLN A 31 0.50 22.10 -2.92
N ASP A 32 0.67 22.55 -1.70
CA ASP A 32 1.93 22.40 -0.97
C ASP A 32 2.18 20.94 -0.57
N TYR A 33 1.13 20.21 -0.22
CA TYR A 33 1.24 18.78 0.04
C TYR A 33 1.70 18.02 -1.21
N PHE A 34 1.04 18.26 -2.35
CA PHE A 34 1.38 17.54 -3.59
C PHE A 34 2.72 17.97 -4.17
N LYS A 35 3.13 19.23 -4.03
CA LYS A 35 4.50 19.67 -4.33
C LYS A 35 5.54 18.95 -3.47
N GLY A 36 5.23 18.71 -2.20
CA GLY A 36 6.09 17.95 -1.30
C GLY A 36 6.32 16.50 -1.74
N LEU A 37 5.40 15.91 -2.49
CA LEU A 37 5.53 14.56 -3.04
C LEU A 37 6.32 14.49 -4.35
N GLU A 38 6.51 15.60 -5.06
CA GLU A 38 7.19 15.62 -6.36
C GLU A 38 8.60 14.99 -6.35
N PRO A 39 9.47 15.25 -5.35
CA PRO A 39 10.79 14.61 -5.30
C PRO A 39 10.72 13.08 -5.22
N ALA A 40 9.78 12.54 -4.43
CA ALA A 40 9.60 11.10 -4.30
C ALA A 40 9.09 10.48 -5.62
N ARG A 41 8.11 11.14 -6.27
CA ARG A 41 7.58 10.71 -7.57
C ARG A 41 8.65 10.75 -8.66
N ALA A 42 9.44 11.83 -8.72
CA ALA A 42 10.53 11.95 -9.66
C ALA A 42 11.60 10.88 -9.45
N TRP A 43 11.95 10.63 -8.17
CA TRP A 43 12.90 9.57 -7.83
C TRP A 43 12.39 8.19 -8.28
N HIS A 44 11.12 7.86 -8.00
CA HIS A 44 10.52 6.60 -8.40
C HIS A 44 10.51 6.44 -9.94
N ALA A 45 10.10 7.48 -10.66
CA ALA A 45 10.08 7.48 -12.13
C ALA A 45 11.48 7.28 -12.75
N GLN A 46 12.52 7.83 -12.11
CA GLN A 46 13.91 7.71 -12.56
C GLN A 46 14.51 6.33 -12.26
N ASN A 47 14.25 5.78 -11.07
CA ASN A 47 14.92 4.57 -10.58
C ASN A 47 14.14 3.28 -10.89
N ARG A 48 12.83 3.36 -11.08
CA ARG A 48 11.96 2.24 -11.49
C ARG A 48 12.25 0.94 -10.73
N PRO A 49 12.00 0.87 -9.43
CA PRO A 49 12.21 -0.35 -8.67
C PRO A 49 11.41 -1.52 -9.27
N ASP A 50 11.98 -2.71 -9.27
CA ASP A 50 11.30 -3.92 -9.76
C ASP A 50 10.11 -4.29 -8.88
N VAL A 51 10.21 -4.06 -7.56
CA VAL A 51 9.17 -4.33 -6.55
C VAL A 51 9.15 -3.23 -5.52
N VAL A 52 7.96 -2.89 -5.06
CA VAL A 52 7.72 -2.00 -3.91
C VAL A 52 7.10 -2.81 -2.78
N ILE A 53 7.71 -2.77 -1.60
CA ILE A 53 7.13 -3.34 -0.38
C ILE A 53 6.38 -2.22 0.33
N ILE A 54 5.07 -2.36 0.47
CA ILE A 54 4.23 -1.38 1.14
C ILE A 54 3.83 -1.89 2.52
N VAL A 55 4.18 -1.12 3.55
CA VAL A 55 3.76 -1.37 4.93
C VAL A 55 2.73 -0.31 5.31
N TYR A 56 1.54 -0.75 5.68
CA TYR A 56 0.43 0.15 6.00
C TYR A 56 -0.50 -0.46 7.07
N ASN A 57 -1.36 0.35 7.65
CA ASN A 57 -2.43 -0.13 8.53
C ASN A 57 -3.72 -0.32 7.71
N ASP A 58 -4.31 -1.50 7.80
CA ASP A 58 -5.67 -1.74 7.31
C ASP A 58 -6.68 -1.02 8.23
N HIS A 59 -7.72 -0.44 7.64
CA HIS A 59 -8.76 0.28 8.36
C HIS A 59 -10.07 -0.52 8.47
N ALA A 60 -9.95 -1.76 8.91
CA ALA A 60 -11.04 -2.73 9.04
C ALA A 60 -11.73 -3.08 7.71
N SER A 61 -10.98 -3.04 6.61
CA SER A 61 -11.45 -3.44 5.30
C SER A 61 -11.17 -4.90 4.98
N ALA A 62 -9.96 -5.37 5.30
CA ALA A 62 -9.55 -6.76 5.13
C ALA A 62 -9.54 -7.54 6.45
N PHE A 63 -9.32 -6.88 7.57
CA PHE A 63 -9.17 -7.48 8.88
C PHE A 63 -10.15 -6.88 9.89
N SER A 64 -10.69 -7.71 10.79
CA SER A 64 -11.61 -7.28 11.84
C SER A 64 -10.95 -7.36 13.22
N LEU A 65 -11.54 -6.69 14.20
CA LEU A 65 -11.10 -6.78 15.59
C LEU A 65 -11.41 -8.14 16.25
N GLU A 66 -12.14 -9.02 15.55
CA GLU A 66 -12.40 -10.38 16.01
C GLU A 66 -11.20 -11.31 15.83
N GLN A 67 -10.33 -10.99 14.88
CA GLN A 67 -9.09 -11.73 14.63
C GLN A 67 -7.96 -10.74 14.35
N ILE A 68 -7.16 -10.47 15.38
CA ILE A 68 -6.05 -9.53 15.31
C ILE A 68 -4.75 -10.32 15.11
N SER A 69 -4.08 -10.09 13.99
CA SER A 69 -2.73 -10.59 13.75
C SER A 69 -1.71 -9.49 14.02
N THR A 70 -0.53 -9.88 14.52
CA THR A 70 0.57 -8.95 14.77
C THR A 70 1.07 -8.33 13.47
N PHE A 71 1.34 -9.17 12.48
CA PHE A 71 1.70 -8.77 11.12
C PHE A 71 1.00 -9.68 10.12
N THR A 72 0.64 -9.13 8.96
CA THR A 72 0.06 -9.91 7.86
C THR A 72 0.77 -9.59 6.56
N ILE A 73 1.12 -10.62 5.79
CA ILE A 73 1.64 -10.46 4.42
C ILE A 73 0.58 -10.95 3.43
N GLY A 74 0.20 -10.09 2.48
CA GLY A 74 -0.59 -10.47 1.33
C GLY A 74 0.28 -11.23 0.31
N VAL A 75 -0.10 -12.46 -0.04
CA VAL A 75 0.65 -13.33 -0.95
C VAL A 75 -0.05 -13.57 -2.28
N SER A 76 -1.11 -12.82 -2.58
CA SER A 76 -1.85 -12.91 -3.82
C SER A 76 -1.09 -12.33 -5.01
N ASP A 77 -1.45 -12.73 -6.22
CA ASP A 77 -0.96 -12.15 -7.47
C ASP A 77 -1.58 -10.77 -7.77
N LYS A 78 -2.72 -10.46 -7.12
CA LYS A 78 -3.43 -9.19 -7.28
C LYS A 78 -4.24 -8.85 -6.03
N PHE A 79 -4.46 -7.57 -5.81
CA PHE A 79 -5.28 -7.04 -4.74
C PHE A 79 -6.28 -6.04 -5.29
N LEU A 80 -7.57 -6.25 -4.98
CA LEU A 80 -8.66 -5.39 -5.41
C LEU A 80 -8.89 -4.26 -4.40
N PRO A 81 -9.24 -3.06 -4.85
CA PRO A 81 -9.64 -1.98 -3.94
C PRO A 81 -10.84 -2.39 -3.08
N ALA A 82 -10.77 -2.09 -1.80
CA ALA A 82 -11.87 -2.29 -0.86
C ALA A 82 -13.03 -1.34 -1.13
N ASP A 83 -14.24 -1.77 -0.79
CA ASP A 83 -15.38 -0.87 -0.63
C ASP A 83 -15.42 -0.39 0.82
N GLU A 84 -15.12 0.88 1.02
CA GLU A 84 -15.08 1.53 2.34
C GLU A 84 -16.40 2.28 2.65
N GLY A 85 -17.52 1.83 2.04
CA GLY A 85 -18.86 2.39 2.24
C GLY A 85 -19.31 3.40 1.18
N TYR A 86 -18.43 3.70 0.22
CA TYR A 86 -18.71 4.62 -0.89
C TYR A 86 -18.48 4.00 -2.26
N GLY A 87 -18.35 2.68 -2.31
CA GLY A 87 -17.85 1.92 -3.45
C GLY A 87 -16.32 1.90 -3.51
N PRO A 88 -15.73 0.91 -4.18
CA PRO A 88 -14.28 0.82 -4.32
C PRO A 88 -13.73 2.00 -5.12
N ARG A 89 -12.57 2.53 -4.72
CA ARG A 89 -11.87 3.59 -5.47
C ARG A 89 -11.57 3.13 -6.89
N LYS A 90 -11.70 4.04 -7.85
CA LYS A 90 -11.38 3.78 -9.27
C LYS A 90 -9.87 3.89 -9.52
N VAL A 91 -9.13 2.97 -8.92
CA VAL A 91 -7.67 2.85 -9.05
C VAL A 91 -7.33 1.53 -9.76
N PRO A 92 -6.17 1.43 -10.41
CA PRO A 92 -5.73 0.17 -10.99
C PRO A 92 -5.66 -0.94 -9.94
N VAL A 93 -5.93 -2.17 -10.36
CA VAL A 93 -5.72 -3.37 -9.53
C VAL A 93 -4.24 -3.47 -9.19
N VAL A 94 -3.94 -3.58 -7.91
CA VAL A 94 -2.56 -3.71 -7.43
C VAL A 94 -2.03 -5.09 -7.80
N GLN A 95 -0.89 -5.11 -8.49
CA GLN A 95 -0.22 -6.36 -8.85
C GLN A 95 0.68 -6.79 -7.68
N GLY A 96 0.46 -7.99 -7.18
CA GLY A 96 1.31 -8.59 -6.16
C GLY A 96 2.52 -9.30 -6.75
N HIS A 97 3.40 -9.73 -5.86
CA HIS A 97 4.57 -10.54 -6.22
C HIS A 97 4.63 -11.80 -5.34
N PRO A 98 3.81 -12.84 -5.66
CA PRO A 98 3.65 -14.02 -4.78
C PRO A 98 4.97 -14.69 -4.40
N ALA A 99 5.88 -14.87 -5.34
CA ALA A 99 7.15 -15.54 -5.08
C ALA A 99 7.99 -14.80 -4.02
N LEU A 100 8.08 -13.46 -4.09
CA LEU A 100 8.77 -12.67 -3.08
C LEU A 100 8.00 -12.66 -1.75
N ALA A 101 6.68 -12.53 -1.81
CA ALA A 101 5.84 -12.49 -0.61
C ALA A 101 5.96 -13.81 0.20
N TRP A 102 5.89 -14.96 -0.46
CA TRP A 102 6.10 -16.26 0.18
C TRP A 102 7.52 -16.40 0.75
N HIS A 103 8.54 -15.98 0.00
CA HIS A 103 9.92 -15.99 0.51
C HIS A 103 10.08 -15.14 1.77
N LEU A 104 9.46 -13.95 1.81
CA LEU A 104 9.47 -13.09 3.00
C LEU A 104 8.74 -13.75 4.19
N VAL A 105 7.57 -14.35 3.95
CA VAL A 105 6.83 -15.08 4.99
C VAL A 105 7.70 -16.20 5.58
N GLU A 106 8.25 -17.06 4.73
CA GLU A 106 9.09 -18.18 5.17
C GLU A 106 10.30 -17.70 5.96
N SER A 107 10.99 -16.68 5.48
CA SER A 107 12.17 -16.12 6.16
C SER A 107 11.81 -15.52 7.52
N LEU A 108 10.72 -14.73 7.60
CA LEU A 108 10.30 -14.09 8.84
C LEU A 108 9.80 -15.10 9.88
N VAL A 109 9.10 -16.15 9.44
CA VAL A 109 8.66 -17.23 10.36
C VAL A 109 9.86 -17.98 10.91
N LEU A 110 10.90 -18.23 10.10
CA LEU A 110 12.15 -18.85 10.58
C LEU A 110 12.93 -17.94 11.53
N ASP A 111 12.78 -16.63 11.39
CA ASP A 111 13.34 -15.63 12.30
C ASP A 111 12.42 -15.32 13.51
N GLU A 112 11.45 -16.21 13.77
CA GLU A 112 10.54 -16.16 14.93
C GLU A 112 9.58 -14.96 14.95
N PHE A 113 9.27 -14.34 13.79
CA PHE A 113 8.21 -13.35 13.70
C PHE A 113 6.83 -14.02 13.66
N ASP A 114 5.88 -13.42 14.39
CA ASP A 114 4.48 -13.86 14.41
C ASP A 114 3.75 -13.33 13.15
N MET A 115 3.74 -14.13 12.09
CA MET A 115 3.22 -13.77 10.78
C MET A 115 1.88 -14.44 10.47
N ALA A 116 0.90 -13.65 10.04
CA ALA A 116 -0.27 -14.14 9.34
C ALA A 116 -0.10 -13.99 7.82
N ILE A 117 -0.81 -14.83 7.07
CA ILE A 117 -0.75 -14.90 5.62
C ILE A 117 -2.14 -14.66 5.06
N SER A 118 -2.26 -13.76 4.09
CA SER A 118 -3.53 -13.54 3.40
C SER A 118 -3.40 -13.80 1.90
N ASN A 119 -4.20 -14.76 1.42
CA ASN A 119 -4.30 -15.09 0.00
C ASN A 119 -5.30 -14.20 -0.76
N ASN A 120 -6.16 -13.50 -0.05
CA ASN A 120 -7.19 -12.66 -0.66
C ASN A 120 -7.62 -11.60 0.35
N MET A 121 -7.06 -10.41 0.20
CA MET A 121 -7.48 -9.26 0.99
C MET A 121 -7.79 -8.09 0.07
N PRO A 122 -8.93 -7.41 0.26
CA PRO A 122 -9.14 -6.11 -0.37
C PRO A 122 -8.18 -5.08 0.24
N VAL A 123 -7.78 -4.10 -0.56
CA VAL A 123 -6.85 -3.06 -0.10
C VAL A 123 -7.55 -1.71 -0.03
N ASP A 124 -7.49 -1.08 1.14
CA ASP A 124 -8.16 0.18 1.42
C ASP A 124 -7.31 1.42 1.06
N HIS A 125 -7.77 2.59 1.52
CA HIS A 125 -7.04 3.85 1.29
C HIS A 125 -5.63 3.85 1.91
N GLY A 126 -5.37 3.05 2.94
CA GLY A 126 -4.05 2.91 3.54
C GLY A 126 -2.98 2.49 2.54
N LEU A 127 -3.36 1.64 1.59
CA LEU A 127 -2.49 1.21 0.49
C LEU A 127 -2.72 2.02 -0.79
N THR A 128 -3.98 2.29 -1.15
CA THR A 128 -4.32 2.87 -2.46
C THR A 128 -4.08 4.37 -2.58
N VAL A 129 -3.90 5.10 -1.48
CA VAL A 129 -3.57 6.54 -1.51
C VAL A 129 -2.08 6.78 -1.77
N PRO A 130 -1.13 6.04 -1.15
CA PRO A 130 0.30 6.20 -1.42
C PRO A 130 0.75 5.77 -2.82
N LEU A 131 0.03 4.87 -3.47
CA LEU A 131 0.32 4.37 -4.83
C LEU A 131 -0.05 5.38 -5.91
#